data_55656f756eaf22a7f5134450710dc941
#
_entry.id   55656f756eaf22a7f5134450710dc941
#
_cell.length_a   1.000
_cell.length_b   1.000
_cell.length_c   1.000
_cell.angle_alpha   90.00
_cell.angle_beta   90.00
_cell.angle_gamma   90.00
#
_symmetry.space_group_name_H-M   'P 1'
#
loop_
_entity.id
_entity.type
_entity.pdbx_description
1 polymer ?
#
loop_
_entity_poly.entity_id
_entity_poly.type
_entity_poly.pdbx_seq_one_letter_code
_entity_poly.pdbx_strand_id
1 'polypeptide(L)'
;DYEETDKISAGISVEGVYACGRLTGIYEQTEGVLVVNTTEVTDEDGKKVNPADKKVQCGDYILSVNGRTVADKEELSEAVNDIMKQHDESHEDKSTVNIKFLRGGEKMSADITPVRMDDGKYYMGIWVKDDLAGIGTITYYTKDGRFGALGHGIGDGTQSGNLLYANSGDLYSMKLTKIKKGKAGAPGEIGGVVYFGKKSHIGTLDCNSNLGIYGQLDSCLLYTSPSPRDRG
;
A
#
# COMPACT_ATOMS: atom_id res chain seq x y z
N ASP A 1 36.19 13.74 7.51
CA ASP A 1 35.97 14.19 6.15
C ASP A 1 34.91 13.28 5.53
N TYR A 2 33.70 13.77 5.52
CA TYR A 2 32.62 13.15 4.76
C TYR A 2 32.63 13.80 3.39
N GLU A 3 32.94 13.01 2.35
CA GLU A 3 32.81 13.45 0.97
C GLU A 3 31.34 13.81 0.67
N GLU A 4 31.15 14.98 0.09
CA GLU A 4 29.88 15.43 -0.50
C GLU A 4 29.39 14.39 -1.49
N THR A 5 28.32 13.69 -1.16
CA THR A 5 27.63 12.83 -2.12
C THR A 5 26.86 13.71 -3.10
N ASP A 6 27.51 13.90 -4.24
CA ASP A 6 27.01 14.66 -5.37
C ASP A 6 25.75 14.03 -6.01
N LYS A 7 24.76 14.90 -6.17
CA LYS A 7 23.77 14.91 -7.25
C LYS A 7 22.85 13.72 -7.42
N ILE A 8 21.77 13.76 -6.71
CA ILE A 8 20.51 13.19 -7.22
C ILE A 8 19.85 14.26 -8.10
N SER A 9 19.60 13.88 -9.34
CA SER A 9 19.24 14.67 -10.51
C SER A 9 18.16 15.73 -10.31
N ALA A 10 18.28 16.76 -11.14
CA ALA A 10 17.38 17.87 -11.37
C ALA A 10 17.44 19.02 -10.36
N GLY A 11 18.54 19.77 -10.38
CA GLY A 11 18.50 21.21 -10.07
C GLY A 11 18.13 21.65 -8.65
N ILE A 12 18.13 20.75 -7.68
CA ILE A 12 17.86 21.07 -6.28
C ILE A 12 19.20 21.13 -5.54
N SER A 13 19.68 22.33 -5.26
CA SER A 13 20.77 22.55 -4.32
C SER A 13 20.22 22.29 -2.91
N VAL A 14 20.62 21.21 -2.29
CA VAL A 14 20.31 20.92 -0.87
C VAL A 14 21.45 21.49 -0.05
N GLU A 15 21.26 22.64 0.58
CA GLU A 15 22.28 23.30 1.42
C GLU A 15 22.61 22.54 2.73
N GLY A 16 22.02 21.39 2.96
CA GLY A 16 22.25 20.54 4.13
C GLY A 16 21.06 19.70 4.50
N VAL A 17 21.33 18.64 5.24
CA VAL A 17 20.33 17.74 5.80
C VAL A 17 20.45 17.69 7.32
N TYR A 18 19.34 17.56 8.01
CA TYR A 18 19.29 17.37 9.44
C TYR A 18 19.06 15.89 9.73
N ALA A 19 19.96 15.27 10.48
CA ALA A 19 19.78 13.90 10.93
C ALA A 19 18.52 13.81 11.81
N CYS A 20 17.71 12.78 11.57
CA CYS A 20 16.50 12.50 12.31
C CYS A 20 16.55 11.05 12.84
N GLY A 21 15.69 10.69 13.71
CA GLY A 21 15.53 9.33 14.23
C GLY A 21 14.11 9.16 14.73
N ARG A 22 13.20 9.99 14.20
CA ARG A 22 11.81 10.00 14.63
C ARG A 22 11.08 8.80 14.07
N LEU A 23 10.47 8.03 14.97
CA LEU A 23 9.54 6.98 14.59
C LEU A 23 8.24 7.59 14.05
N THR A 24 7.72 7.00 13.00
CA THR A 24 6.51 7.42 12.32
C THR A 24 5.66 6.22 11.94
N GLY A 25 4.34 6.39 11.94
CA GLY A 25 3.43 5.53 11.22
C GLY A 25 3.46 5.89 9.74
N ILE A 26 3.41 4.90 8.89
CA ILE A 26 3.35 5.03 7.44
C ILE A 26 2.04 4.41 7.00
N TYR A 27 1.34 5.08 6.12
CA TYR A 27 0.14 4.60 5.46
C TYR A 27 0.26 4.85 3.96
N GLU A 28 0.11 3.81 3.17
CA GLU A 28 0.09 3.91 1.70
C GLU A 28 -1.19 3.28 1.17
N GLN A 29 -1.86 3.98 0.26
CA GLN A 29 -2.99 3.48 -0.50
C GLN A 29 -2.50 2.98 -1.85
N THR A 30 -2.85 1.75 -2.21
CA THR A 30 -2.40 1.12 -3.46
C THR A 30 -3.04 1.76 -4.68
N GLU A 31 -2.36 1.68 -5.83
CA GLU A 31 -2.96 2.01 -7.12
C GLU A 31 -3.87 0.85 -7.56
N GLY A 32 -5.18 0.96 -7.25
CA GLY A 32 -6.12 -0.13 -7.41
C GLY A 32 -6.05 -1.14 -6.27
N VAL A 33 -6.57 -2.33 -6.49
CA VAL A 33 -6.76 -3.34 -5.44
C VAL A 33 -5.78 -4.49 -5.60
N LEU A 34 -4.83 -4.63 -4.66
CA LEU A 34 -3.77 -5.64 -4.68
C LEU A 34 -4.33 -7.04 -4.39
N VAL A 35 -4.12 -7.97 -5.29
CA VAL A 35 -4.41 -9.39 -5.08
C VAL A 35 -3.33 -10.01 -4.20
N VAL A 36 -3.70 -10.52 -3.04
CA VAL A 36 -2.79 -11.23 -2.12
C VAL A 36 -2.84 -12.73 -2.26
N ASN A 37 -3.99 -13.27 -2.67
CA ASN A 37 -4.15 -14.71 -2.92
C ASN A 37 -5.42 -14.98 -3.73
N THR A 38 -5.51 -16.18 -4.33
CA THR A 38 -6.76 -16.74 -4.87
C THR A 38 -7.21 -17.91 -3.99
N THR A 39 -8.51 -18.15 -3.91
CA THR A 39 -9.08 -19.17 -3.05
C THR A 39 -10.31 -19.82 -3.68
N GLU A 40 -10.59 -21.04 -3.26
CA GLU A 40 -11.85 -21.69 -3.56
C GLU A 40 -12.99 -20.98 -2.79
N VAL A 41 -14.14 -20.86 -3.45
CA VAL A 41 -15.43 -20.45 -2.88
C VAL A 41 -16.43 -21.57 -3.08
N THR A 42 -17.41 -21.67 -2.20
CA THR A 42 -18.48 -22.69 -2.30
C THR A 42 -19.74 -22.00 -2.84
N ASP A 43 -20.23 -22.50 -3.96
CA ASP A 43 -21.47 -22.00 -4.55
C ASP A 43 -22.72 -22.45 -3.80
N GLU A 44 -23.90 -21.95 -4.21
CA GLU A 44 -25.20 -22.29 -3.60
C GLU A 44 -25.53 -23.80 -3.68
N ASP A 45 -24.91 -24.53 -4.61
CA ASP A 45 -25.08 -25.98 -4.76
C ASP A 45 -24.09 -26.79 -3.92
N GLY A 46 -23.24 -26.13 -3.13
CA GLY A 46 -22.21 -26.75 -2.30
C GLY A 46 -20.94 -27.16 -3.05
N LYS A 47 -20.78 -26.76 -4.31
CA LYS A 47 -19.61 -27.08 -5.12
C LYS A 47 -18.49 -26.07 -4.86
N LYS A 48 -17.27 -26.55 -4.68
CA LYS A 48 -16.07 -25.73 -4.55
C LYS A 48 -15.50 -25.39 -5.92
N VAL A 49 -15.32 -24.11 -6.18
CA VAL A 49 -14.73 -23.58 -7.41
C VAL A 49 -13.77 -22.44 -7.09
N ASN A 50 -12.73 -22.26 -7.89
CA ASN A 50 -11.85 -21.11 -7.83
C ASN A 50 -12.03 -20.28 -9.11
N PRO A 51 -12.88 -19.24 -9.09
CA PRO A 51 -13.19 -18.46 -10.30
C PRO A 51 -11.98 -17.72 -10.87
N ALA A 52 -11.03 -17.37 -10.02
CA ALA A 52 -9.82 -16.60 -10.37
C ALA A 52 -8.61 -17.48 -10.72
N ASP A 53 -8.72 -18.82 -10.65
CA ASP A 53 -7.60 -19.73 -10.91
C ASP A 53 -6.98 -19.46 -12.28
N LYS A 54 -5.64 -19.30 -12.33
CA LYS A 54 -4.84 -19.03 -13.54
C LYS A 54 -5.21 -17.73 -14.28
N LYS A 55 -6.12 -16.92 -13.77
CA LYS A 55 -6.53 -15.64 -14.36
C LYS A 55 -5.81 -14.49 -13.71
N VAL A 56 -5.81 -14.45 -12.38
CA VAL A 56 -5.04 -13.51 -11.57
C VAL A 56 -4.18 -14.26 -10.58
N GLN A 57 -3.18 -13.56 -10.07
CA GLN A 57 -2.22 -14.10 -9.09
C GLN A 57 -1.84 -13.06 -8.04
N CYS A 58 -1.20 -13.53 -6.99
CA CYS A 58 -0.60 -12.67 -5.98
C CYS A 58 0.35 -11.63 -6.62
N GLY A 59 0.20 -10.35 -6.26
CA GLY A 59 0.96 -9.23 -6.83
C GLY A 59 0.29 -8.53 -8.01
N ASP A 60 -0.88 -8.98 -8.47
CA ASP A 60 -1.66 -8.24 -9.46
C ASP A 60 -2.42 -7.09 -8.79
N TYR A 61 -2.52 -5.93 -9.45
CA TYR A 61 -3.30 -4.78 -9.00
C TYR A 61 -4.51 -4.58 -9.88
N ILE A 62 -5.70 -4.88 -9.36
CA ILE A 62 -6.96 -4.71 -10.10
C ILE A 62 -7.29 -3.23 -10.20
N LEU A 63 -7.45 -2.74 -11.43
CA LEU A 63 -7.70 -1.33 -11.73
C LEU A 63 -9.16 -1.05 -12.09
N SER A 64 -9.84 -2.02 -12.70
CA SER A 64 -11.24 -1.83 -13.12
C SER A 64 -11.97 -3.15 -13.32
N VAL A 65 -13.31 -3.09 -13.20
CA VAL A 65 -14.26 -4.18 -13.51
C VAL A 65 -15.24 -3.67 -14.56
N ASN A 66 -15.34 -4.34 -15.70
CA ASN A 66 -16.15 -3.93 -16.87
C ASN A 66 -15.98 -2.45 -17.24
N GLY A 67 -14.74 -1.90 -17.08
CA GLY A 67 -14.41 -0.51 -17.35
C GLY A 67 -14.73 0.48 -16.23
N ARG A 68 -15.42 0.08 -15.15
CA ARG A 68 -15.57 0.87 -13.92
C ARG A 68 -14.27 0.78 -13.12
N THR A 69 -13.58 1.91 -12.93
CA THR A 69 -12.38 2.00 -12.09
C THR A 69 -12.72 1.65 -10.65
N VAL A 70 -11.81 0.96 -9.98
CA VAL A 70 -11.91 0.60 -8.56
C VAL A 70 -10.63 1.02 -7.84
N ALA A 71 -10.77 1.74 -6.74
CA ALA A 71 -9.65 2.23 -5.93
C ALA A 71 -9.45 1.42 -4.65
N ASP A 72 -10.51 0.81 -4.14
CA ASP A 72 -10.50 0.04 -2.90
C ASP A 72 -11.32 -1.27 -3.01
N LYS A 73 -11.24 -2.09 -1.99
CA LYS A 73 -11.90 -3.41 -1.93
C LYS A 73 -13.42 -3.32 -1.87
N GLU A 74 -13.94 -2.24 -1.28
CA GLU A 74 -15.36 -1.94 -1.21
C GLU A 74 -15.91 -1.65 -2.60
N GLU A 75 -15.28 -0.74 -3.35
CA GLU A 75 -15.63 -0.41 -4.74
C GLU A 75 -15.51 -1.63 -5.66
N LEU A 76 -14.48 -2.46 -5.47
CA LEU A 76 -14.33 -3.71 -6.20
C LEU A 76 -15.51 -4.65 -5.96
N SER A 77 -15.87 -4.86 -4.68
CA SER A 77 -17.00 -5.72 -4.30
C SER A 77 -18.32 -5.20 -4.84
N GLU A 78 -18.57 -3.89 -4.71
CA GLU A 78 -19.77 -3.24 -5.22
C GLU A 78 -19.87 -3.37 -6.74
N ALA A 79 -18.80 -3.07 -7.48
CA ALA A 79 -18.78 -3.16 -8.93
C ALA A 79 -19.12 -4.57 -9.44
N VAL A 80 -18.54 -5.61 -8.82
CA VAL A 80 -18.83 -7.00 -9.18
C VAL A 80 -20.28 -7.34 -8.90
N ASN A 81 -20.79 -6.99 -7.73
CA ASN A 81 -22.15 -7.34 -7.32
C ASN A 81 -23.22 -6.58 -8.13
N ASP A 82 -22.99 -5.31 -8.45
CA ASP A 82 -23.91 -4.52 -9.29
C ASP A 82 -24.02 -5.11 -10.70
N ILE A 83 -22.87 -5.45 -11.31
CA ILE A 83 -22.85 -6.06 -12.64
C ILE A 83 -23.57 -7.42 -12.65
N MET A 84 -23.27 -8.25 -11.68
CA MET A 84 -23.86 -9.59 -11.61
C MET A 84 -25.37 -9.55 -11.36
N LYS A 85 -25.88 -8.63 -10.53
CA LYS A 85 -27.32 -8.42 -10.32
C LYS A 85 -28.04 -7.98 -11.60
N GLN A 86 -27.41 -7.09 -12.40
CA GLN A 86 -27.95 -6.68 -13.70
C GLN A 86 -28.03 -7.85 -14.69
N HIS A 87 -27.03 -8.77 -14.65
CA HIS A 87 -27.07 -9.98 -15.49
C HIS A 87 -28.19 -10.94 -15.05
N ASP A 88 -28.42 -11.13 -13.75
CA ASP A 88 -29.52 -11.95 -13.24
C ASP A 88 -30.90 -11.44 -13.72
N GLU A 89 -31.08 -10.11 -13.70
CA GLU A 89 -32.32 -9.48 -14.17
C GLU A 89 -32.53 -9.59 -15.68
N SER A 90 -31.45 -9.57 -16.46
CA SER A 90 -31.52 -9.64 -17.92
C SER A 90 -31.64 -11.05 -18.49
N HIS A 91 -31.51 -12.09 -17.67
CA HIS A 91 -31.51 -13.51 -18.08
C HIS A 91 -30.43 -13.82 -19.15
N GLU A 92 -29.32 -13.12 -19.12
CA GLU A 92 -28.20 -13.38 -20.04
C GLU A 92 -27.35 -14.56 -19.54
N ASP A 93 -27.06 -15.50 -20.44
CA ASP A 93 -26.31 -16.74 -20.16
C ASP A 93 -24.81 -16.52 -19.82
N LYS A 94 -24.32 -15.27 -19.84
CA LYS A 94 -22.91 -14.94 -19.58
C LYS A 94 -22.72 -14.07 -18.36
N SER A 95 -22.58 -14.71 -17.24
CA SER A 95 -22.28 -14.10 -15.95
C SER A 95 -20.78 -13.89 -15.71
N THR A 96 -20.06 -13.27 -16.67
CA THR A 96 -18.62 -12.97 -16.52
C THR A 96 -18.38 -11.49 -16.34
N VAL A 97 -17.39 -11.14 -15.52
CA VAL A 97 -16.87 -9.79 -15.38
C VAL A 97 -15.48 -9.72 -16.01
N ASN A 98 -15.22 -8.69 -16.79
CA ASN A 98 -13.89 -8.39 -17.31
C ASN A 98 -13.14 -7.52 -16.32
N ILE A 99 -12.02 -7.99 -15.79
CA ILE A 99 -11.13 -7.20 -14.95
C ILE A 99 -9.91 -6.75 -15.73
N LYS A 100 -9.48 -5.50 -15.50
CA LYS A 100 -8.17 -5.00 -15.95
C LYS A 100 -7.27 -4.84 -14.75
N PHE A 101 -6.03 -5.26 -14.89
CA PHE A 101 -5.07 -5.25 -13.80
C PHE A 101 -3.65 -4.99 -14.29
N LEU A 102 -2.76 -4.59 -13.37
CA LEU A 102 -1.32 -4.51 -13.59
C LEU A 102 -0.66 -5.78 -13.07
N ARG A 103 0.23 -6.37 -13.85
CA ARG A 103 1.13 -7.46 -13.45
C ARG A 103 2.55 -7.10 -13.83
N GLY A 104 3.42 -6.89 -12.84
CA GLY A 104 4.80 -6.46 -13.11
C GLY A 104 4.92 -5.16 -13.91
N GLY A 105 3.95 -4.24 -13.78
CA GLY A 105 3.89 -2.99 -14.53
C GLY A 105 3.20 -3.08 -15.90
N GLU A 106 2.84 -4.27 -16.36
CA GLU A 106 2.13 -4.47 -17.63
C GLU A 106 0.61 -4.53 -17.43
N LYS A 107 -0.15 -3.84 -18.28
CA LYS A 107 -1.63 -3.87 -18.26
C LYS A 107 -2.14 -5.15 -18.91
N MET A 108 -2.91 -5.90 -18.16
CA MET A 108 -3.53 -7.15 -18.58
C MET A 108 -5.04 -7.12 -18.34
N SER A 109 -5.74 -8.10 -18.90
CA SER A 109 -7.17 -8.31 -18.63
C SER A 109 -7.50 -9.80 -18.56
N ALA A 110 -8.53 -10.12 -17.79
CA ALA A 110 -9.05 -11.48 -17.68
C ALA A 110 -10.57 -11.44 -17.43
N ASP A 111 -11.24 -12.46 -17.95
CA ASP A 111 -12.66 -12.67 -17.68
C ASP A 111 -12.83 -13.66 -16.53
N ILE A 112 -13.51 -13.24 -15.48
CA ILE A 112 -13.82 -14.06 -14.32
C ILE A 112 -15.33 -14.27 -14.26
N THR A 113 -15.75 -15.49 -13.93
CA THR A 113 -17.14 -15.82 -13.64
C THR A 113 -17.32 -15.83 -12.13
N PRO A 114 -17.83 -14.75 -11.51
CA PRO A 114 -18.06 -14.73 -10.08
C PRO A 114 -19.08 -15.77 -9.67
N VAL A 115 -18.98 -16.27 -8.45
CA VAL A 115 -19.85 -17.29 -7.90
C VAL A 115 -20.74 -16.67 -6.84
N ARG A 116 -22.04 -16.93 -6.92
CA ARG A 116 -23.00 -16.56 -5.88
C ARG A 116 -22.87 -17.48 -4.68
N MET A 117 -22.77 -16.89 -3.49
CA MET A 117 -22.70 -17.63 -2.24
C MET A 117 -24.02 -17.51 -1.46
N ASP A 118 -24.15 -18.27 -0.37
CA ASP A 118 -25.35 -18.33 0.48
C ASP A 118 -25.80 -16.97 1.06
N ASP A 119 -24.90 -16.00 1.16
CA ASP A 119 -25.20 -14.62 1.58
C ASP A 119 -25.83 -13.78 0.45
N GLY A 120 -26.04 -14.36 -0.73
CA GLY A 120 -26.61 -13.73 -1.91
C GLY A 120 -25.67 -12.78 -2.65
N LYS A 121 -24.37 -12.73 -2.28
CA LYS A 121 -23.36 -11.91 -2.94
C LYS A 121 -22.51 -12.74 -3.88
N TYR A 122 -21.90 -12.03 -4.85
CA TYR A 122 -21.01 -12.60 -5.84
C TYR A 122 -19.55 -12.43 -5.45
N TYR A 123 -18.76 -13.51 -5.56
CA TYR A 123 -17.34 -13.57 -5.18
C TYR A 123 -16.49 -14.08 -6.33
N MET A 124 -15.35 -13.45 -6.53
CA MET A 124 -14.36 -13.86 -7.54
C MET A 124 -13.33 -14.86 -7.01
N GLY A 125 -13.38 -15.22 -5.72
CA GLY A 125 -12.40 -16.14 -5.12
C GLY A 125 -11.01 -15.50 -4.99
N ILE A 126 -10.94 -14.21 -4.66
CA ILE A 126 -9.69 -13.48 -4.45
C ILE A 126 -9.63 -12.83 -3.07
N TRP A 127 -8.45 -12.88 -2.45
CA TRP A 127 -8.12 -12.08 -1.27
C TRP A 127 -7.38 -10.84 -1.71
N VAL A 128 -7.82 -9.69 -1.24
CA VAL A 128 -7.30 -8.40 -1.70
C VAL A 128 -6.94 -7.48 -0.55
N LYS A 129 -6.05 -6.51 -0.86
CA LYS A 129 -5.72 -5.34 -0.03
C LYS A 129 -5.75 -4.09 -0.89
N ASP A 130 -6.06 -2.97 -0.29
CA ASP A 130 -6.10 -1.64 -0.92
C ASP A 130 -5.24 -0.63 -0.18
N ASP A 131 -4.70 -1.03 0.98
CA ASP A 131 -3.82 -0.19 1.77
C ASP A 131 -2.71 -1.00 2.46
N LEU A 132 -1.69 -0.29 2.88
CA LEU A 132 -0.61 -0.81 3.69
C LEU A 132 -0.28 0.19 4.81
N ALA A 133 -0.25 -0.32 6.03
CA ALA A 133 0.17 0.45 7.19
C ALA A 133 1.38 -0.18 7.87
N GLY A 134 2.32 0.64 8.28
CA GLY A 134 3.55 0.18 8.92
C GLY A 134 4.15 1.20 9.87
N ILE A 135 5.27 0.84 10.47
CA ILE A 135 6.09 1.72 11.31
C ILE A 135 7.44 1.90 10.62
N GLY A 136 7.89 3.14 10.55
CA GLY A 136 9.18 3.48 9.99
C GLY A 136 9.93 4.51 10.81
N THR A 137 11.09 4.90 10.30
CA THR A 137 11.93 5.93 10.90
C THR A 137 12.31 6.96 9.85
N ILE A 138 12.04 8.23 10.12
CA ILE A 138 12.55 9.34 9.31
C ILE A 138 14.05 9.43 9.59
N THR A 139 14.86 9.25 8.55
CA THR A 139 16.33 9.22 8.65
C THR A 139 16.91 10.62 8.64
N TYR A 140 16.40 11.48 7.76
CA TYR A 140 16.83 12.87 7.65
C TYR A 140 15.69 13.73 7.09
N TYR A 141 15.85 15.04 7.22
CA TYR A 141 15.02 16.03 6.54
C TYR A 141 15.86 17.26 6.17
N THR A 142 15.36 18.05 5.21
CA THR A 142 15.96 19.28 4.73
C THR A 142 15.27 20.50 5.35
N LYS A 143 15.87 21.68 5.20
CA LYS A 143 15.30 22.93 5.73
C LYS A 143 13.91 23.27 5.15
N ASP A 144 13.67 22.88 3.92
CA ASP A 144 12.37 23.02 3.22
C ASP A 144 11.39 21.89 3.54
N GLY A 145 11.76 20.97 4.44
CA GLY A 145 10.88 19.91 4.93
C GLY A 145 10.86 18.64 4.10
N ARG A 146 11.65 18.52 3.05
CA ARG A 146 11.79 17.23 2.36
C ARG A 146 12.44 16.22 3.28
N PHE A 147 11.99 14.98 3.24
CA PHE A 147 12.55 13.94 4.09
C PHE A 147 12.92 12.68 3.30
N GLY A 148 13.82 11.89 3.90
CA GLY A 148 14.07 10.50 3.54
C GLY A 148 13.91 9.61 4.77
N ALA A 149 13.30 8.45 4.56
CA ALA A 149 13.01 7.49 5.62
C ALA A 149 13.27 6.06 5.19
N LEU A 150 13.36 5.16 6.15
CA LEU A 150 13.57 3.72 6.07
C LEU A 150 15.01 3.33 5.66
N GLY A 151 15.47 3.61 4.45
CA GLY A 151 16.70 3.07 3.85
C GLY A 151 16.45 1.81 3.00
N HIS A 152 15.19 1.48 2.76
CA HIS A 152 14.68 0.45 1.86
C HIS A 152 13.27 0.83 1.41
N GLY A 153 12.80 0.27 0.32
CA GLY A 153 11.44 0.48 -0.15
C GLY A 153 10.41 -0.29 0.68
N ILE A 154 9.16 0.13 0.54
CA ILE A 154 8.00 -0.60 1.06
C ILE A 154 7.59 -1.60 -0.02
N GLY A 155 7.62 -2.87 0.33
CA GLY A 155 7.20 -3.96 -0.55
C GLY A 155 5.69 -4.20 -0.50
N ASP A 156 5.16 -4.82 -1.53
CA ASP A 156 3.75 -5.21 -1.64
C ASP A 156 3.35 -6.35 -0.66
N GLY A 157 4.31 -6.86 0.09
CA GLY A 157 4.10 -7.97 1.02
C GLY A 157 3.98 -9.34 0.35
N THR A 158 4.21 -9.41 -0.96
CA THR A 158 4.26 -10.66 -1.70
C THR A 158 5.65 -11.30 -1.64
N GLN A 159 5.76 -12.58 -2.00
CA GLN A 159 7.05 -13.28 -2.03
C GLN A 159 7.97 -12.79 -3.16
N SER A 160 7.45 -12.05 -4.12
CA SER A 160 8.23 -11.49 -5.24
C SER A 160 9.15 -10.36 -4.82
N GLY A 161 8.90 -9.72 -3.67
CA GLY A 161 9.72 -8.62 -3.17
C GLY A 161 9.61 -7.33 -4.01
N ASN A 162 8.54 -7.20 -4.78
CA ASN A 162 8.28 -6.00 -5.56
C ASN A 162 7.97 -4.82 -4.64
N LEU A 163 8.30 -3.61 -5.11
CA LEU A 163 7.84 -2.39 -4.47
C LEU A 163 6.32 -2.28 -4.56
N LEU A 164 5.71 -1.77 -3.50
CA LEU A 164 4.28 -1.43 -3.50
C LEU A 164 4.01 -0.35 -4.55
N TYR A 165 3.05 -0.60 -5.43
CA TYR A 165 2.47 0.42 -6.30
C TYR A 165 1.44 1.21 -5.49
N ALA A 166 1.82 2.42 -5.08
CA ALA A 166 0.99 3.30 -4.28
C ALA A 166 0.62 4.56 -5.06
N ASN A 167 -0.62 5.02 -4.91
CA ASN A 167 -1.12 6.28 -5.44
C ASN A 167 -0.73 7.46 -4.55
N SER A 168 -0.73 7.23 -3.24
CA SER A 168 -0.44 8.22 -2.23
C SER A 168 0.00 7.55 -0.95
N GLY A 169 0.72 8.28 -0.14
CA GLY A 169 1.12 7.83 1.18
C GLY A 169 1.19 9.00 2.13
N ASP A 170 0.97 8.69 3.40
CA ASP A 170 0.97 9.66 4.48
C ASP A 170 1.83 9.17 5.65
N LEU A 171 2.44 10.11 6.33
CA LEU A 171 3.11 9.89 7.59
C LEU A 171 2.26 10.38 8.76
N TYR A 172 2.26 9.58 9.81
CA TYR A 172 1.50 9.87 11.02
C TYR A 172 2.37 9.80 12.27
N SER A 173 2.02 10.58 13.28
CA SER A 173 2.64 10.45 14.59
C SER A 173 2.25 9.11 15.24
N MET A 174 3.20 8.55 15.98
CA MET A 174 3.01 7.29 16.68
C MET A 174 3.52 7.35 18.11
N LYS A 175 3.03 6.45 18.95
CA LYS A 175 3.55 6.21 20.30
C LYS A 175 4.22 4.84 20.35
N LEU A 176 5.51 4.85 20.69
CA LEU A 176 6.27 3.63 20.95
C LEU A 176 5.71 2.92 22.19
N THR A 177 5.39 1.62 22.08
CA THR A 177 4.86 0.82 23.18
C THR A 177 5.78 -0.34 23.57
N LYS A 178 6.60 -0.84 22.61
CA LYS A 178 7.45 -2.00 22.84
C LYS A 178 8.73 -1.91 22.02
N ILE A 179 9.84 -2.28 22.66
CA ILE A 179 11.11 -2.56 21.96
C ILE A 179 11.55 -3.96 22.35
N LYS A 180 11.76 -4.81 21.36
CA LYS A 180 12.40 -6.11 21.52
C LYS A 180 13.79 -6.02 20.90
N LYS A 181 14.83 -6.15 21.72
CA LYS A 181 16.22 -6.10 21.23
C LYS A 181 16.52 -7.33 20.38
N GLY A 182 17.18 -7.12 19.25
CA GLY A 182 17.69 -8.19 18.40
C GLY A 182 18.78 -8.99 19.08
N LYS A 183 18.91 -10.25 18.68
CA LYS A 183 20.01 -11.16 19.05
C LYS A 183 20.54 -11.79 17.76
N ALA A 184 21.71 -12.41 17.81
CA ALA A 184 22.24 -13.16 16.66
C ALA A 184 21.21 -14.20 16.17
N GLY A 185 20.84 -14.14 14.90
CA GLY A 185 19.82 -15.01 14.28
C GLY A 185 18.35 -14.66 14.58
N ALA A 186 18.08 -13.59 15.35
CA ALA A 186 16.71 -13.12 15.62
C ALA A 186 16.68 -11.58 15.60
N PRO A 187 16.05 -10.95 14.59
CA PRO A 187 15.96 -9.50 14.47
C PRO A 187 15.19 -8.89 15.63
N GLY A 188 15.49 -7.64 15.94
CA GLY A 188 14.71 -6.84 16.88
C GLY A 188 13.36 -6.43 16.29
N GLU A 189 12.46 -6.03 17.17
CA GLU A 189 11.12 -5.54 16.80
C GLU A 189 10.82 -4.23 17.52
N ILE A 190 10.15 -3.32 16.82
CA ILE A 190 9.58 -2.11 17.38
C ILE A 190 8.07 -2.22 17.27
N GLY A 191 7.36 -2.06 18.37
CA GLY A 191 5.90 -2.03 18.40
C GLY A 191 5.40 -0.66 18.85
N GLY A 192 4.31 -0.20 18.26
CA GLY A 192 3.73 1.09 18.58
C GLY A 192 2.28 1.22 18.15
N VAL A 193 1.64 2.31 18.56
CA VAL A 193 0.32 2.70 18.15
C VAL A 193 0.44 3.90 17.22
N VAL A 194 -0.06 3.76 16.01
CA VAL A 194 -0.17 4.85 15.03
C VAL A 194 -1.51 5.52 15.20
N TYR A 195 -1.52 6.84 15.22
CA TYR A 195 -2.75 7.64 15.34
C TYR A 195 -3.12 8.17 13.96
N PHE A 196 -4.08 7.50 13.30
CA PHE A 196 -4.59 7.98 12.01
C PHE A 196 -5.57 9.14 12.21
N GLY A 197 -5.37 10.23 11.48
CA GLY A 197 -6.25 11.39 11.50
C GLY A 197 -5.51 12.71 11.29
N LYS A 198 -6.25 13.76 10.94
CA LYS A 198 -5.69 15.08 10.56
C LYS A 198 -4.75 15.70 11.58
N LYS A 199 -5.00 15.50 12.88
CA LYS A 199 -4.15 16.05 13.96
C LYS A 199 -2.83 15.31 14.13
N SER A 200 -2.75 14.09 13.64
CA SER A 200 -1.61 13.20 13.78
C SER A 200 -0.82 13.05 12.49
N HIS A 201 -1.32 13.62 11.41
CA HIS A 201 -0.64 13.71 10.13
C HIS A 201 0.61 14.55 10.27
N ILE A 202 1.72 14.09 9.71
CA ILE A 202 3.03 14.73 9.84
C ILE A 202 3.75 14.94 8.50
N GLY A 203 3.21 14.42 7.42
CA GLY A 203 3.77 14.59 6.09
C GLY A 203 3.18 13.65 5.06
N THR A 204 3.52 13.89 3.81
CA THR A 204 3.07 13.10 2.65
C THR A 204 4.26 12.37 2.03
N LEU A 205 3.99 11.18 1.47
CA LEU A 205 4.95 10.43 0.66
C LEU A 205 4.78 10.80 -0.81
N ASP A 206 5.90 11.08 -1.47
CA ASP A 206 5.95 11.36 -2.92
C ASP A 206 6.57 10.20 -3.70
N CYS A 207 7.38 9.38 -3.06
CA CYS A 207 8.14 8.33 -3.74
C CYS A 207 8.46 7.15 -2.82
N ASN A 208 8.19 5.94 -3.32
CA ASN A 208 8.64 4.67 -2.78
C ASN A 208 9.68 4.07 -3.73
N SER A 209 10.90 3.88 -3.27
CA SER A 209 12.02 3.38 -4.07
C SER A 209 12.82 2.31 -3.34
N ASN A 210 13.67 1.58 -4.04
CA ASN A 210 14.56 0.57 -3.43
C ASN A 210 15.52 1.15 -2.38
N LEU A 211 15.77 2.47 -2.40
CA LEU A 211 16.68 3.15 -1.48
C LEU A 211 15.97 3.71 -0.24
N GLY A 212 14.65 3.77 -0.25
CA GLY A 212 13.85 4.33 0.81
C GLY A 212 12.59 5.03 0.31
N ILE A 213 11.88 5.64 1.23
CA ILE A 213 10.72 6.49 0.94
C ILE A 213 11.10 7.96 1.13
N TYR A 214 10.51 8.81 0.30
CA TYR A 214 10.78 10.25 0.26
C TYR A 214 9.47 11.02 0.16
N GLY A 215 9.49 12.26 0.67
CA GLY A 215 8.31 13.09 0.63
C GLY A 215 8.50 14.42 1.35
N GLN A 216 7.39 15.01 1.80
CA GLN A 216 7.33 16.33 2.39
C GLN A 216 6.74 16.27 3.79
N LEU A 217 7.45 16.83 4.78
CA LEU A 217 6.93 17.02 6.14
C LEU A 217 6.05 18.27 6.22
N ASP A 218 5.04 18.22 7.08
CA ASP A 218 4.22 19.38 7.41
C ASP A 218 5.06 20.48 8.09
N SER A 219 4.84 21.71 7.72
CA SER A 219 5.63 22.85 8.18
C SER A 219 5.64 23.05 9.71
N CYS A 220 4.60 22.58 10.40
CA CYS A 220 4.52 22.65 11.87
C CYS A 220 5.56 21.79 12.61
N LEU A 221 6.12 20.76 11.95
CA LEU A 221 7.09 19.87 12.56
C LEU A 221 8.53 20.38 12.50
N LEU A 222 8.83 21.22 11.53
CA LEU A 222 10.17 21.79 11.35
C LEU A 222 10.57 22.71 12.50
N TYR A 223 9.58 23.29 13.21
CA TYR A 223 9.80 24.22 14.32
C TYR A 223 9.73 23.57 15.72
N THR A 224 9.31 22.31 15.84
CA THR A 224 9.05 21.66 17.14
C THR A 224 10.03 20.55 17.49
N SER A 225 10.97 20.20 16.60
CA SER A 225 12.00 19.21 16.91
C SER A 225 13.19 19.89 17.56
N PRO A 226 13.42 19.71 18.89
CA PRO A 226 14.62 20.22 19.52
C PRO A 226 15.84 19.53 18.91
N SER A 227 16.82 20.32 18.49
CA SER A 227 18.12 19.79 18.05
C SER A 227 18.68 18.85 19.13
N PRO A 228 19.32 17.72 18.75
CA PRO A 228 20.00 16.87 19.71
C PRO A 228 21.06 17.60 20.55
N ARG A 229 21.49 18.80 20.12
CA ARG A 229 22.45 19.66 20.84
C ARG A 229 21.81 20.47 21.99
N ASP A 230 20.49 20.56 22.05
CA ASP A 230 19.80 21.34 23.09
C ASP A 230 19.47 20.52 24.35
N ARG A 231 19.95 19.30 24.43
CA ARG A 231 19.91 18.46 25.63
C ARG A 231 21.30 18.45 26.28
N GLY A 232 21.71 19.59 26.82
CA GLY A 232 22.82 19.73 27.73
C GLY A 232 22.41 19.37 29.15
#